data_283c833bac8c7aa588b7cb366e2fdd0a
#
_entry.id   283c833bac8c7aa588b7cb366e2fdd0a
#
_cell.length_a   1.000
_cell.length_b   1.000
_cell.length_c   1.000
_cell.angle_alpha   90.00
_cell.angle_beta   90.00
_cell.angle_gamma   90.00
#
_symmetry.space_group_name_H-M   'P 1'
#
loop_
_entity.id
_entity.type
_entity.pdbx_description
1 polymer ?
#
loop_
_entity_poly.entity_id
_entity_poly.type
_entity_poly.pdbx_seq_one_letter_code
_entity_poly.pdbx_strand_id
1 'polypeptide(L)'
;MPTEELFGAYNFLLEVSGITSDQNTIIGGFKSMSGMASETEVIEFKQGNDMVVRKKPGRTTYANIVLERGYTATDDLWQWRKNIEDGKIDRRAGSIIILDQDGQSEVARYNFYEGWPCKWHVPELDSDSSGMAIEKIEIAVEKVERA
;
A
#
# COMPACT_ATOMS: atom_id res chain seq x y z
N MET A 1 -5.44 34.58 4.07
CA MET A 1 -5.90 33.29 3.54
C MET A 1 -4.81 32.27 3.72
N PRO A 2 -5.12 31.16 4.41
CA PRO A 2 -4.14 30.10 4.46
C PRO A 2 -3.95 29.52 3.07
N THR A 3 -2.72 29.47 2.62
CA THR A 3 -2.35 28.78 1.41
C THR A 3 -2.24 27.29 1.73
N GLU A 4 -2.79 26.46 0.88
CA GLU A 4 -2.62 25.01 1.06
C GLU A 4 -1.15 24.65 0.86
N GLU A 5 -0.60 23.93 1.82
CA GLU A 5 0.76 23.44 1.72
C GLU A 5 0.80 22.14 0.93
N LEU A 6 1.80 22.03 0.08
CA LEU A 6 2.07 20.79 -0.65
C LEU A 6 3.06 19.96 0.17
N PHE A 7 2.76 18.68 0.32
CA PHE A 7 3.57 17.77 1.12
C PHE A 7 4.51 16.97 0.24
N GLY A 8 5.73 16.78 0.72
CA GLY A 8 6.70 15.94 0.04
C GLY A 8 6.32 14.46 0.09
N ALA A 9 6.64 13.73 -0.97
CA ALA A 9 6.33 12.31 -1.07
C ALA A 9 7.36 11.41 -0.37
N TYR A 10 8.28 11.97 0.40
CA TYR A 10 9.40 11.24 0.96
C TYR A 10 9.20 10.80 2.42
N ASN A 11 8.22 11.34 3.12
CA ASN A 11 7.96 11.01 4.53
C ASN A 11 6.68 10.18 4.66
N PHE A 12 6.84 8.87 4.78
CA PHE A 12 5.69 7.99 5.03
C PHE A 12 6.11 6.80 5.88
N LEU A 13 5.15 6.23 6.58
CA LEU A 13 5.33 5.04 7.41
C LEU A 13 4.28 4.00 7.03
N LEU A 14 4.63 2.74 7.20
CA LEU A 14 3.70 1.63 7.11
C LEU A 14 3.45 1.09 8.53
N GLU A 15 2.19 0.92 8.87
CA GLU A 15 1.76 0.28 10.09
C GLU A 15 0.90 -0.93 9.72
N VAL A 16 1.29 -2.11 10.21
CA VAL A 16 0.55 -3.36 9.95
C VAL A 16 0.32 -4.05 11.28
N SER A 17 -0.93 -4.45 11.53
CA SER A 17 -1.27 -5.13 12.78
C SER A 17 -0.69 -6.54 12.81
N GLY A 18 -0.17 -6.93 13.96
CA GLY A 18 0.24 -8.31 14.24
C GLY A 18 1.55 -8.78 13.63
N ILE A 19 2.38 -7.89 13.07
CA ILE A 19 3.68 -8.30 12.49
C ILE A 19 4.74 -8.47 13.58
N THR A 20 4.66 -7.68 14.66
CA THR A 20 5.49 -7.91 15.83
C THR A 20 4.62 -8.17 17.05
N SER A 21 5.25 -8.43 18.20
CA SER A 21 4.55 -8.67 19.45
C SER A 21 3.71 -7.48 19.93
N ASP A 22 3.98 -6.30 19.42
CA ASP A 22 3.17 -5.12 19.67
C ASP A 22 2.06 -5.01 18.65
N GLN A 23 0.84 -4.71 19.10
CA GLN A 23 -0.35 -4.74 18.27
C GLN A 23 -0.38 -3.69 17.16
N ASN A 24 0.43 -2.66 17.26
CA ASN A 24 0.57 -1.61 16.27
C ASN A 24 2.04 -1.42 15.96
N THR A 25 2.52 -2.19 14.99
CA THR A 25 3.92 -2.06 14.60
C THR A 25 4.07 -1.07 13.47
N ILE A 26 4.87 -0.05 13.72
CA ILE A 26 5.27 0.87 12.67
C ILE A 26 6.49 0.28 11.99
N ILE A 27 6.34 -0.06 10.72
CA ILE A 27 7.44 -0.54 9.90
C ILE A 27 7.95 0.66 9.12
N GLY A 28 9.12 1.15 9.49
CA GLY A 28 9.74 2.29 8.84
C GLY A 28 10.72 1.90 7.75
N GLY A 29 11.34 2.91 7.15
CA GLY A 29 12.45 2.72 6.23
C GLY A 29 12.10 2.33 4.81
N PHE A 30 10.87 2.59 4.38
CA PHE A 30 10.47 2.35 3.00
C PHE A 30 11.01 3.44 2.08
N LYS A 31 11.52 3.02 0.93
CA LYS A 31 12.00 3.91 -0.11
C LYS A 31 10.86 4.45 -0.96
N SER A 32 9.89 3.60 -1.29
CA SER A 32 8.78 3.99 -2.12
C SER A 32 7.53 3.16 -1.82
N MET A 33 6.39 3.74 -2.13
CA MET A 33 5.09 3.10 -2.08
C MET A 33 4.30 3.53 -3.32
N SER A 34 3.65 2.58 -3.96
CA SER A 34 2.77 2.84 -5.09
C SER A 34 1.54 1.95 -5.03
N GLY A 35 0.60 2.18 -5.92
CA GLY A 35 -0.69 1.54 -5.87
C GLY A 35 -1.65 2.36 -5.03
N MET A 36 -2.37 1.71 -4.12
CA MET A 36 -3.34 2.36 -3.24
C MET A 36 -4.37 3.18 -4.00
N ALA A 37 -4.74 2.70 -5.18
CA ALA A 37 -5.71 3.34 -6.03
C ALA A 37 -7.04 2.60 -5.96
N SER A 38 -8.13 3.35 -6.13
CA SER A 38 -9.46 2.77 -6.28
C SER A 38 -9.98 3.05 -7.68
N GLU A 39 -10.71 2.11 -8.23
CA GLU A 39 -11.30 2.23 -9.54
C GLU A 39 -12.73 1.71 -9.49
N THR A 40 -13.64 2.48 -10.05
CA THR A 40 -15.04 2.07 -10.17
C THR A 40 -15.36 1.87 -11.63
N GLU A 41 -15.90 0.70 -11.95
CA GLU A 41 -16.34 0.38 -13.29
C GLU A 41 -17.43 1.35 -13.74
N VAL A 42 -17.33 1.80 -14.99
CA VAL A 42 -18.36 2.65 -15.59
C VAL A 42 -19.30 1.76 -16.40
N ILE A 43 -20.56 1.73 -16.02
CA ILE A 43 -21.58 0.99 -16.76
C ILE A 43 -22.30 1.98 -17.66
N GLU A 44 -22.23 1.76 -18.96
CA GLU A 44 -22.90 2.58 -19.96
C GLU A 44 -24.24 1.97 -20.33
N PHE A 45 -25.26 2.82 -20.46
CA PHE A 45 -26.57 2.37 -20.91
C PHE A 45 -27.28 3.47 -21.70
N LYS A 46 -28.17 3.05 -22.58
CA LYS A 46 -29.01 3.93 -23.36
C LYS A 46 -30.46 3.72 -22.97
N GLN A 47 -31.18 4.80 -22.69
CA GLN A 47 -32.59 4.77 -22.33
C GLN A 47 -33.45 5.24 -23.51
N GLY A 48 -34.23 4.34 -24.12
CA GLY A 48 -35.19 4.67 -25.15
C GLY A 48 -34.63 5.51 -26.29
N ASN A 49 -35.25 6.66 -26.54
CA ASN A 49 -34.85 7.58 -27.60
C ASN A 49 -33.79 8.61 -27.17
N ASP A 50 -33.21 8.42 -26.00
CA ASP A 50 -32.19 9.34 -25.51
C ASP A 50 -30.94 9.24 -26.39
N MET A 51 -30.49 10.37 -26.93
CA MET A 51 -29.30 10.40 -27.77
C MET A 51 -28.00 10.42 -26.97
N VAL A 52 -28.10 10.59 -25.66
CA VAL A 52 -26.92 10.65 -24.77
C VAL A 52 -26.74 9.29 -24.10
N VAL A 53 -25.52 8.76 -24.15
CA VAL A 53 -25.15 7.57 -23.40
C VAL A 53 -25.07 7.94 -21.93
N ARG A 54 -25.85 7.24 -21.11
CA ARG A 54 -25.84 7.45 -19.65
C ARG A 54 -24.82 6.55 -19.00
N LYS A 55 -24.23 7.01 -17.92
CA LYS A 55 -23.21 6.28 -17.17
C LYS A 55 -23.59 6.14 -15.73
N LYS A 56 -23.39 4.97 -15.16
CA LYS A 56 -23.59 4.73 -13.73
C LYS A 56 -22.42 3.97 -13.16
N PRO A 57 -22.15 4.12 -11.84
CA PRO A 57 -21.06 3.36 -11.21
C PRO A 57 -21.42 1.89 -11.09
N GLY A 58 -20.46 1.04 -11.44
CA GLY A 58 -20.54 -0.39 -11.24
C GLY A 58 -19.74 -0.83 -10.03
N ARG A 59 -18.92 -1.88 -10.22
CA ARG A 59 -18.10 -2.45 -9.15
C ARG A 59 -16.86 -1.61 -8.89
N THR A 60 -16.53 -1.44 -7.62
CA THR A 60 -15.30 -0.77 -7.19
C THR A 60 -14.24 -1.82 -6.84
N THR A 61 -13.04 -1.64 -7.35
CA THR A 61 -11.89 -2.48 -7.05
C THR A 61 -10.72 -1.62 -6.58
N TYR A 62 -9.78 -2.26 -5.88
CA TYR A 62 -8.62 -1.59 -5.31
C TYR A 62 -7.35 -2.21 -5.87
N ALA A 63 -6.40 -1.36 -6.25
CA ALA A 63 -5.11 -1.82 -6.75
C ALA A 63 -4.25 -2.35 -5.60
N ASN A 64 -3.33 -3.24 -5.94
CA ASN A 64 -2.36 -3.75 -4.98
C ASN A 64 -1.41 -2.63 -4.54
N ILE A 65 -0.95 -2.73 -3.29
CA ILE A 65 0.03 -1.81 -2.73
C ILE A 65 1.42 -2.40 -2.98
N VAL A 66 2.30 -1.62 -3.60
CA VAL A 66 3.68 -2.04 -3.87
C VAL A 66 4.61 -1.22 -2.98
N LEU A 67 5.39 -1.90 -2.17
CA LEU A 67 6.32 -1.28 -1.22
C LEU A 67 7.75 -1.72 -1.53
N GLU A 68 8.66 -0.78 -1.51
CA GLU A 68 10.09 -1.03 -1.65
C GLU A 68 10.83 -0.46 -0.46
N ARG A 69 11.75 -1.23 0.10
CA ARG A 69 12.62 -0.75 1.19
C ARG A 69 14.03 -1.26 1.02
N GLY A 70 14.98 -0.56 1.64
CA GLY A 70 16.34 -1.05 1.73
C GLY A 70 16.38 -2.38 2.48
N TYR A 71 17.19 -3.31 2.01
CA TYR A 71 17.29 -4.63 2.63
C TYR A 71 17.93 -4.51 4.02
N THR A 72 17.27 -5.12 4.99
CA THR A 72 17.72 -5.14 6.38
C THR A 72 17.73 -6.57 6.90
N ALA A 73 18.29 -6.77 8.08
CA ALA A 73 18.29 -8.09 8.71
C ALA A 73 16.90 -8.48 9.28
N THR A 74 15.95 -7.55 9.29
CA THR A 74 14.60 -7.81 9.78
C THR A 74 13.81 -8.63 8.76
N ASP A 75 13.19 -9.70 9.21
CA ASP A 75 12.48 -10.64 8.33
C ASP A 75 10.96 -10.61 8.51
N ASP A 76 10.44 -9.52 9.07
CA ASP A 76 9.01 -9.36 9.40
C ASP A 76 8.09 -9.56 8.18
N LEU A 77 8.40 -8.92 7.06
CA LEU A 77 7.61 -9.04 5.84
C LEU A 77 7.76 -10.43 5.21
N TRP A 78 8.95 -11.01 5.28
CA TRP A 78 9.19 -12.36 4.80
C TRP A 78 8.38 -13.39 5.57
N GLN A 79 8.30 -13.26 6.90
CA GLN A 79 7.49 -14.17 7.71
C GLN A 79 6.02 -14.09 7.35
N TRP A 80 5.52 -12.90 7.08
CA TRP A 80 4.14 -12.72 6.62
C TRP A 80 3.92 -13.39 5.26
N ARG A 81 4.83 -13.18 4.32
CA ARG A 81 4.77 -13.81 3.00
C ARG A 81 4.84 -15.34 3.10
N LYS A 82 5.71 -15.85 3.96
CA LYS A 82 5.87 -17.28 4.17
C LYS A 82 4.59 -17.92 4.68
N ASN A 83 3.87 -17.25 5.57
CA ASN A 83 2.59 -17.75 6.06
C ASN A 83 1.60 -17.97 4.91
N ILE A 84 1.56 -17.04 3.97
CA ILE A 84 0.70 -17.17 2.79
C ILE A 84 1.16 -18.31 1.89
N GLU A 85 2.46 -18.46 1.66
CA GLU A 85 3.01 -19.54 0.85
C GLU A 85 2.73 -20.92 1.47
N ASP A 86 2.70 -21.01 2.79
CA ASP A 86 2.39 -22.23 3.52
C ASP A 86 0.88 -22.53 3.58
N GLY A 87 0.06 -21.73 2.92
CA GLY A 87 -1.38 -21.93 2.85
C GLY A 87 -2.16 -21.43 4.06
N LYS A 88 -1.53 -20.67 4.93
CA LYS A 88 -2.21 -20.09 6.09
C LYS A 88 -2.99 -18.85 5.68
N ILE A 89 -4.15 -18.65 6.29
CA ILE A 89 -4.92 -17.42 6.10
C ILE A 89 -4.34 -16.39 7.06
N ASP A 90 -3.62 -15.39 6.51
CA ASP A 90 -2.98 -14.35 7.30
C ASP A 90 -3.26 -13.00 6.67
N ARG A 91 -4.51 -12.56 6.78
CA ARG A 91 -4.95 -11.27 6.29
C ARG A 91 -4.86 -10.25 7.41
N ARG A 92 -4.36 -9.07 7.08
CA ARG A 92 -4.13 -8.03 8.08
C ARG A 92 -4.64 -6.70 7.61
N ALA A 93 -5.05 -5.88 8.57
CA ALA A 93 -5.32 -4.47 8.34
C ALA A 93 -4.04 -3.68 8.60
N GLY A 94 -3.93 -2.54 7.94
CA GLY A 94 -2.79 -1.67 8.15
C GLY A 94 -3.08 -0.27 7.66
N SER A 95 -2.06 0.59 7.78
CA SER A 95 -2.18 1.99 7.40
C SER A 95 -0.90 2.48 6.76
N ILE A 96 -1.06 3.32 5.74
CA ILE A 96 0.02 4.14 5.21
C ILE A 96 -0.16 5.54 5.77
N ILE A 97 0.86 6.02 6.47
CA ILE A 97 0.82 7.29 7.17
C ILE A 97 1.74 8.27 6.46
N ILE A 98 1.21 9.39 6.03
CA ILE A 98 2.00 10.45 5.41
C ILE A 98 2.35 11.45 6.50
N LEU A 99 3.64 11.75 6.63
CA LEU A 99 4.16 12.65 7.65
C LEU A 99 4.47 14.01 7.07
N ASP A 100 4.44 15.02 7.93
CA ASP A 100 4.88 16.36 7.61
C ASP A 100 6.41 16.41 7.48
N GLN A 101 6.92 17.55 7.09
CA GLN A 101 8.37 17.78 6.89
C GLN A 101 9.20 17.53 8.15
N ASP A 102 8.59 17.67 9.33
CA ASP A 102 9.26 17.36 10.60
C ASP A 102 9.49 15.85 10.81
N GLY A 103 8.87 15.00 9.99
CA GLY A 103 8.99 13.55 10.11
C GLY A 103 8.26 12.95 11.30
N GLN A 104 7.43 13.71 12.01
CA GLN A 104 6.74 13.26 13.21
C GLN A 104 5.23 13.49 13.17
N SER A 105 4.78 14.60 12.59
CA SER A 105 3.36 14.96 12.56
C SER A 105 2.63 14.23 11.45
N GLU A 106 1.55 13.54 11.78
CA GLU A 106 0.72 12.85 10.81
C GLU A 106 -0.13 13.85 10.04
N VAL A 107 -0.04 13.83 8.72
CA VAL A 107 -0.80 14.70 7.83
C VAL A 107 -2.00 13.96 7.27
N ALA A 108 -1.81 12.72 6.88
CA ALA A 108 -2.87 11.90 6.30
C ALA A 108 -2.61 10.43 6.62
N ARG A 109 -3.69 9.68 6.69
CA ARG A 109 -3.63 8.25 6.95
C ARG A 109 -4.57 7.53 6.00
N TYR A 110 -4.07 6.51 5.35
CA TYR A 110 -4.86 5.63 4.49
C TYR A 110 -4.87 4.24 5.09
N ASN A 111 -6.03 3.75 5.45
CA ASN A 111 -6.21 2.43 6.02
C ASN A 111 -6.53 1.42 4.93
N PHE A 112 -5.90 0.26 4.98
CA PHE A 112 -6.26 -0.86 4.12
C PHE A 112 -6.75 -2.03 4.96
N TYR A 113 -7.61 -2.85 4.36
CA TYR A 113 -8.26 -3.97 5.04
C TYR A 113 -8.08 -5.24 4.25
N GLU A 114 -8.01 -6.36 4.97
CA GLU A 114 -7.87 -7.69 4.39
C GLU A 114 -6.67 -7.77 3.46
N GLY A 115 -5.56 -7.17 3.89
CA GLY A 115 -4.31 -7.16 3.12
C GLY A 115 -3.51 -8.43 3.34
N TRP A 116 -2.88 -8.92 2.27
CA TRP A 116 -1.96 -10.04 2.34
C TRP A 116 -0.93 -9.92 1.23
N PRO A 117 0.33 -10.34 1.48
CA PRO A 117 1.37 -10.22 0.48
C PRO A 117 1.20 -11.24 -0.63
N CYS A 118 0.88 -10.77 -1.84
CA CYS A 118 0.69 -11.64 -2.99
C CYS A 118 1.97 -11.85 -3.79
N LYS A 119 2.94 -10.94 -3.67
CA LYS A 119 4.25 -11.05 -4.31
C LYS A 119 5.33 -10.55 -3.36
N TRP A 120 6.48 -11.19 -3.45
CA TRP A 120 7.66 -10.77 -2.71
C TRP A 120 8.89 -11.01 -3.58
N HIS A 121 9.74 -10.00 -3.66
CA HIS A 121 10.93 -10.05 -4.48
C HIS A 121 12.17 -9.95 -3.61
N VAL A 122 13.07 -10.92 -3.80
CA VAL A 122 14.42 -10.84 -3.24
C VAL A 122 15.14 -9.66 -3.92
N PRO A 123 15.96 -8.91 -3.20
CA PRO A 123 16.75 -7.84 -3.81
C PRO A 123 17.55 -8.35 -4.99
N GLU A 124 17.64 -7.55 -6.04
CA GLU A 124 18.56 -7.82 -7.13
C GLU A 124 19.98 -7.65 -6.63
N LEU A 125 20.77 -8.72 -6.73
CA LEU A 125 22.12 -8.76 -6.21
C LEU A 125 23.10 -8.80 -7.37
N ASP A 126 23.94 -7.78 -7.47
CA ASP A 126 24.98 -7.66 -8.47
C ASP A 126 26.25 -7.16 -7.78
N SER A 127 27.29 -8.00 -7.78
CA SER A 127 28.55 -7.67 -7.10
C SER A 127 29.28 -6.48 -7.74
N ASP A 128 28.97 -6.17 -9.01
CA ASP A 128 29.55 -5.03 -9.71
C ASP A 128 28.76 -3.73 -9.54
N SER A 129 27.59 -3.82 -8.91
CA SER A 129 26.73 -2.66 -8.67
C SER A 129 27.10 -1.97 -7.36
N SER A 130 27.14 -0.64 -7.38
CA SER A 130 27.29 0.18 -6.19
C SER A 130 25.94 0.56 -5.56
N GLY A 131 24.83 0.12 -6.14
CA GLY A 131 23.49 0.40 -5.64
C GLY A 131 23.14 -0.39 -4.39
N MET A 132 22.16 0.11 -3.65
CA MET A 132 21.63 -0.57 -2.47
C MET A 132 20.74 -1.74 -2.88
N ALA A 133 20.79 -2.82 -2.10
CA ALA A 133 19.83 -3.91 -2.24
C ALA A 133 18.45 -3.44 -1.80
N ILE A 134 17.43 -3.69 -2.61
CA ILE A 134 16.06 -3.26 -2.36
C ILE A 134 15.16 -4.48 -2.30
N GLU A 135 14.43 -4.60 -1.20
CA GLU A 135 13.37 -5.60 -1.02
C GLU A 135 12.04 -5.01 -1.52
N LYS A 136 11.29 -5.80 -2.26
CA LYS A 136 9.99 -5.37 -2.79
C LYS A 136 8.91 -6.35 -2.38
N ILE A 137 7.80 -5.82 -1.89
CA ILE A 137 6.62 -6.61 -1.53
C ILE A 137 5.38 -5.97 -2.15
N GLU A 138 4.48 -6.80 -2.63
CA GLU A 138 3.21 -6.37 -3.18
C GLU A 138 2.07 -6.96 -2.33
N ILE A 139 1.17 -6.11 -1.87
CA ILE A 139 0.09 -6.47 -0.96
C ILE A 139 -1.23 -6.32 -1.70
N ALA A 140 -2.00 -7.41 -1.77
CA ALA A 140 -3.36 -7.38 -2.26
C ALA A 140 -4.28 -6.92 -1.13
N VAL A 141 -5.20 -6.01 -1.43
CA VAL A 141 -6.11 -5.44 -0.43
C VAL A 141 -7.55 -5.47 -0.96
N GLU A 142 -8.50 -5.62 -0.06
CA GLU A 142 -9.92 -5.62 -0.43
C GLU A 142 -10.54 -4.24 -0.35
N LYS A 143 -10.01 -3.36 0.50
CA LYS A 143 -10.55 -2.02 0.69
C LYS A 143 -9.48 -1.06 1.17
N VAL A 144 -9.56 0.18 0.71
CA VAL A 144 -8.71 1.29 1.16
C VAL A 144 -9.62 2.46 1.52
N GLU A 145 -9.36 3.07 2.66
CA GLU A 145 -10.09 4.25 3.11
C GLU A 145 -9.12 5.32 3.61
N ARG A 146 -9.47 6.57 3.39
CA ARG A 146 -8.76 7.67 4.04
C ARG A 146 -9.40 7.93 5.41
N ALA A 147 -8.56 7.90 6.42
CA ALA A 147 -9.00 8.21 7.78
C ALA A 147 -9.20 9.70 8.00
#